data_3f2b69ca2d243c2cf18b603874bfe481
#
_entry.id   3f2b69ca2d243c2cf18b603874bfe481
#
_cell.length_a   1.000
_cell.length_b   1.000
_cell.length_c   1.000
_cell.angle_alpha   90.00
_cell.angle_beta   90.00
_cell.angle_gamma   90.00
#
_symmetry.space_group_name_H-M   'P 1'
#
loop_
_entity.id
_entity.type
_entity.pdbx_description
1 polymer ?
#
loop_
_entity_poly.entity_id
_entity_poly.type
_entity_poly.pdbx_seq_one_letter_code
_entity_poly.pdbx_strand_id
1 'polypeptide(L)'
;MTMTAEKRPLLITTGEPAGIGMDVVLSLAAEGKLQDFNRPIWVTADASAMQVRADELIAAGVLIKAPTWQTIDVNANDVDMNTVKQIPQLNIDADSAFIILNIPCAVSVVGGQINIANSAMVARQLDIAHQLAVNETVAAIITGPLQKSALIDAGIKLLDGTMFSGHTEFFMQQSGCDKVVMMLANQAMKVALVTTHLALKDIPAAITADNV
;
A
#
# COMPACT_ATOMS: atom_id res chain seq x y z
N MET A 1 8.70 0.01 25.15
CA MET A 1 7.34 0.51 25.43
C MET A 1 6.46 0.05 24.29
N THR A 2 5.53 -0.88 24.51
CA THR A 2 4.65 -1.39 23.44
C THR A 2 3.63 -0.29 23.10
N MET A 3 3.58 0.13 21.84
CA MET A 3 2.55 1.09 21.39
C MET A 3 1.16 0.47 21.60
N THR A 4 0.24 1.23 22.16
CA THR A 4 -1.17 0.80 22.23
C THR A 4 -1.74 0.66 20.83
N ALA A 5 -2.67 -0.27 20.61
CA ALA A 5 -3.30 -0.50 19.29
C ALA A 5 -3.85 0.79 18.65
N GLU A 6 -4.26 1.76 19.47
CA GLU A 6 -4.77 3.07 19.03
C GLU A 6 -3.71 4.00 18.44
N LYS A 7 -2.42 3.76 18.70
CA LYS A 7 -1.31 4.61 18.22
C LYS A 7 -0.45 3.97 17.14
N ARG A 8 -0.74 2.71 16.76
CA ARG A 8 0.00 2.06 15.66
C ARG A 8 -0.22 2.82 14.35
N PRO A 9 0.82 2.93 13.49
CA PRO A 9 0.73 3.65 12.22
C PRO A 9 -0.35 3.07 11.29
N LEU A 10 -0.84 3.91 10.37
CA LEU A 10 -1.50 3.45 9.15
C LEU A 10 -0.43 3.35 8.06
N LEU A 11 -0.44 2.24 7.32
CA LEU A 11 0.48 2.04 6.20
C LEU A 11 -0.26 2.24 4.88
N ILE A 12 0.27 3.12 4.04
CA ILE A 12 -0.21 3.34 2.67
C ILE A 12 0.80 2.73 1.70
N THR A 13 0.37 1.82 0.83
CA THR A 13 1.19 1.42 -0.32
C THR A 13 0.86 2.32 -1.49
N THR A 14 1.86 2.90 -2.17
CA THR A 14 1.59 3.77 -3.34
C THR A 14 1.19 3.00 -4.59
N GLY A 15 1.49 1.69 -4.64
CA GLY A 15 1.18 0.84 -5.78
C GLY A 15 2.07 1.12 -6.99
N GLU A 16 1.48 1.29 -8.17
CA GLU A 16 2.21 1.56 -9.41
C GLU A 16 2.90 2.93 -9.37
N PRO A 17 4.25 3.00 -9.46
CA PRO A 17 4.96 4.26 -9.32
C PRO A 17 4.68 5.26 -10.46
N ALA A 18 4.36 4.80 -11.67
CA ALA A 18 3.94 5.64 -12.77
C ALA A 18 2.45 6.06 -12.71
N GLY A 19 1.71 5.54 -11.72
CA GLY A 19 0.29 5.81 -11.50
C GLY A 19 0.04 7.02 -10.58
N ILE A 20 -1.18 7.09 -10.07
CA ILE A 20 -1.66 8.23 -9.26
C ILE A 20 -1.47 8.05 -7.74
N GLY A 21 -0.90 6.91 -7.29
CA GLY A 21 -0.81 6.63 -5.85
C GLY A 21 0.04 7.65 -5.08
N MET A 22 1.17 8.06 -5.66
CA MET A 22 2.01 9.12 -5.09
C MET A 22 1.30 10.47 -5.10
N ASP A 23 0.55 10.80 -6.17
CA ASP A 23 -0.20 12.06 -6.29
C ASP A 23 -1.22 12.21 -5.16
N VAL A 24 -1.95 11.12 -4.89
CA VAL A 24 -2.96 11.10 -3.81
C VAL A 24 -2.32 11.34 -2.45
N VAL A 25 -1.21 10.64 -2.16
CA VAL A 25 -0.49 10.81 -0.88
C VAL A 25 0.04 12.24 -0.73
N LEU A 26 0.70 12.77 -1.77
CA LEU A 26 1.26 14.13 -1.77
C LEU A 26 0.17 15.19 -1.60
N SER A 27 -0.96 15.04 -2.30
CA SER A 27 -2.08 15.99 -2.21
C SER A 27 -2.71 15.98 -0.82
N LEU A 28 -3.01 14.79 -0.26
CA LEU A 28 -3.57 14.66 1.09
C LEU A 28 -2.63 15.22 2.17
N ALA A 29 -1.32 14.99 2.02
CA ALA A 29 -0.33 15.53 2.92
C ALA A 29 -0.23 17.06 2.84
N ALA A 30 -0.24 17.62 1.62
CA ALA A 30 -0.18 19.07 1.41
C ALA A 30 -1.43 19.78 1.93
N GLU A 31 -2.60 19.14 1.90
CA GLU A 31 -3.86 19.63 2.46
C GLU A 31 -4.00 19.42 3.98
N GLY A 32 -3.02 18.80 4.64
CA GLY A 32 -3.08 18.49 6.07
C GLY A 32 -4.04 17.36 6.44
N LYS A 33 -4.57 16.61 5.45
CA LYS A 33 -5.58 15.56 5.67
C LYS A 33 -5.02 14.30 6.33
N LEU A 34 -3.71 14.06 6.20
CA LEU A 34 -3.10 12.89 6.84
C LEU A 34 -3.03 13.04 8.37
N GLN A 35 -2.96 14.28 8.89
CA GLN A 35 -2.95 14.57 10.32
C GLN A 35 -4.32 14.33 10.98
N ASP A 36 -5.42 14.39 10.23
CA ASP A 36 -6.77 14.13 10.72
C ASP A 36 -6.95 12.73 11.33
N PHE A 37 -6.11 11.78 10.92
CA PHE A 37 -6.15 10.40 11.45
C PHE A 37 -5.61 10.28 12.89
N ASN A 38 -4.93 11.30 13.41
CA ASN A 38 -4.30 11.28 14.75
C ASN A 38 -3.42 10.04 14.99
N ARG A 39 -2.74 9.58 13.94
CA ARG A 39 -1.85 8.41 13.90
C ARG A 39 -0.66 8.70 13.01
N PRO A 40 0.50 8.11 13.25
CA PRO A 40 1.60 8.16 12.30
C PRO A 40 1.17 7.54 10.96
N ILE A 41 1.57 8.17 9.87
CA ILE A 41 1.35 7.65 8.51
C ILE A 41 2.68 7.17 7.96
N TRP A 42 2.71 5.91 7.57
CA TRP A 42 3.83 5.32 6.84
C TRP A 42 3.42 5.07 5.39
N VAL A 43 4.35 5.27 4.47
CA VAL A 43 4.11 5.15 3.03
C VAL A 43 5.22 4.29 2.43
N THR A 44 4.89 3.22 1.74
CA THR A 44 5.88 2.50 0.93
C THR A 44 5.98 3.14 -0.44
N ALA A 45 7.16 3.62 -0.80
CA ALA A 45 7.43 4.28 -2.08
C ALA A 45 8.93 4.30 -2.38
N ASP A 46 9.29 4.63 -3.61
CA ASP A 46 10.64 5.12 -3.93
C ASP A 46 10.71 6.61 -3.56
N ALA A 47 11.58 6.96 -2.61
CA ALA A 47 11.69 8.33 -2.10
C ALA A 47 12.14 9.33 -3.18
N SER A 48 13.01 8.89 -4.10
CA SER A 48 13.48 9.73 -5.21
C SER A 48 12.36 9.97 -6.23
N ALA A 49 11.59 8.93 -6.57
CA ALA A 49 10.43 9.07 -7.45
C ALA A 49 9.35 9.95 -6.81
N MET A 50 9.12 9.82 -5.50
CA MET A 50 8.21 10.68 -4.76
C MET A 50 8.61 12.15 -4.82
N GLN A 51 9.92 12.46 -4.69
CA GLN A 51 10.41 13.82 -4.80
C GLN A 51 10.23 14.39 -6.20
N VAL A 52 10.63 13.63 -7.23
CA VAL A 52 10.42 14.03 -8.63
C VAL A 52 8.94 14.31 -8.90
N ARG A 53 8.06 13.44 -8.41
CA ARG A 53 6.62 13.62 -8.60
C ARG A 53 6.07 14.84 -7.88
N ALA A 54 6.55 15.15 -6.68
CA ALA A 54 6.18 16.37 -5.95
C ALA A 54 6.59 17.62 -6.75
N ASP A 55 7.79 17.64 -7.30
CA ASP A 55 8.29 18.76 -8.12
C ASP A 55 7.46 18.94 -9.41
N GLU A 56 7.09 17.84 -10.07
CA GLU A 56 6.20 17.86 -11.24
C GLU A 56 4.81 18.43 -10.89
N LEU A 57 4.22 18.04 -9.75
CA LEU A 57 2.92 18.54 -9.31
C LEU A 57 2.97 20.03 -8.94
N ILE A 58 4.09 20.50 -8.39
CA ILE A 58 4.32 21.93 -8.16
C ILE A 58 4.42 22.68 -9.49
N ALA A 59 5.22 22.18 -10.42
CA ALA A 59 5.37 22.78 -11.75
C ALA A 59 4.04 22.84 -12.52
N ALA A 60 3.18 21.85 -12.32
CA ALA A 60 1.83 21.80 -12.91
C ALA A 60 0.80 22.68 -12.14
N GLY A 61 1.17 23.32 -11.04
CA GLY A 61 0.28 24.15 -10.24
C GLY A 61 -0.74 23.35 -9.42
N VAL A 62 -0.55 22.04 -9.27
CA VAL A 62 -1.40 21.17 -8.44
C VAL A 62 -1.05 21.32 -6.96
N LEU A 63 0.23 21.39 -6.65
CA LEU A 63 0.73 21.67 -5.31
C LEU A 63 1.36 23.06 -5.23
N ILE A 64 1.19 23.74 -4.10
CA ILE A 64 1.87 25.01 -3.84
C ILE A 64 3.31 24.76 -3.38
N LYS A 65 3.49 23.70 -2.56
CA LYS A 65 4.80 23.26 -2.05
C LYS A 65 4.75 21.75 -1.78
N ALA A 66 5.90 21.10 -1.82
CA ALA A 66 6.02 19.71 -1.36
C ALA A 66 5.74 19.61 0.15
N PRO A 67 4.99 18.59 0.60
CA PRO A 67 4.96 18.25 2.02
C PRO A 67 6.33 17.73 2.47
N THR A 68 6.59 17.79 3.77
CA THR A 68 7.81 17.24 4.36
C THR A 68 7.59 15.77 4.75
N TRP A 69 8.62 14.96 4.61
CA TRP A 69 8.62 13.57 5.07
C TRP A 69 10.00 13.14 5.55
N GLN A 70 10.04 12.08 6.33
CA GLN A 70 11.26 11.36 6.64
C GLN A 70 11.36 10.10 5.78
N THR A 71 12.59 9.67 5.49
CA THR A 71 12.85 8.47 4.70
C THR A 71 13.62 7.45 5.53
N ILE A 72 13.17 6.20 5.47
CA ILE A 72 13.82 5.05 6.09
C ILE A 72 14.03 4.00 5.00
N ASP A 73 15.28 3.64 4.76
CA ASP A 73 15.60 2.60 3.79
C ASP A 73 15.19 1.23 4.33
N VAL A 74 14.41 0.50 3.54
CA VAL A 74 14.04 -0.88 3.83
C VAL A 74 14.85 -1.78 2.92
N ASN A 75 15.70 -2.64 3.50
CA ASN A 75 16.57 -3.53 2.74
C ASN A 75 15.77 -4.35 1.72
N ALA A 76 16.24 -4.34 0.48
CA ALA A 76 15.55 -4.95 -0.66
C ALA A 76 15.29 -6.46 -0.49
N ASN A 77 16.12 -7.18 0.27
CA ASN A 77 16.09 -8.63 0.38
C ASN A 77 15.50 -9.17 1.69
N ASP A 78 15.44 -8.33 2.71
CA ASP A 78 14.86 -8.71 4.01
C ASP A 78 14.31 -7.47 4.70
N VAL A 79 13.04 -7.50 5.10
CA VAL A 79 12.57 -6.50 6.03
C VAL A 79 13.23 -6.85 7.35
N ASP A 80 14.37 -6.21 7.64
CA ASP A 80 14.93 -6.32 8.98
C ASP A 80 13.87 -5.79 9.96
N MET A 81 13.11 -6.75 10.49
CA MET A 81 12.07 -6.45 11.48
C MET A 81 12.64 -5.75 12.71
N ASN A 82 13.97 -5.82 12.95
CA ASN A 82 14.60 -5.06 14.01
C ASN A 82 14.66 -3.57 13.64
N THR A 83 15.01 -3.24 12.39
CA THR A 83 14.95 -1.87 11.89
C THR A 83 13.52 -1.34 11.96
N VAL A 84 12.55 -2.11 11.47
CA VAL A 84 11.14 -1.70 11.48
C VAL A 84 10.58 -1.52 12.89
N LYS A 85 10.93 -2.39 13.84
CA LYS A 85 10.53 -2.26 15.26
C LYS A 85 11.16 -1.05 15.94
N GLN A 86 12.25 -0.52 15.39
CA GLN A 86 12.89 0.70 15.89
C GLN A 86 12.26 1.98 15.34
N ILE A 87 11.52 1.92 14.22
CA ILE A 87 10.89 3.10 13.62
C ILE A 87 10.03 3.90 14.63
N PRO A 88 9.18 3.26 15.46
CA PRO A 88 8.42 4.00 16.47
C PRO A 88 9.28 4.67 17.55
N GLN A 89 10.55 4.30 17.65
CA GLN A 89 11.52 4.86 18.62
C GLN A 89 12.39 5.95 17.99
N LEU A 90 12.36 6.10 16.65
CA LEU A 90 13.04 7.19 15.98
C LEU A 90 12.32 8.50 16.32
N ASN A 91 13.10 9.53 16.58
CA ASN A 91 12.57 10.90 16.68
C ASN A 91 11.96 11.26 15.33
N ILE A 92 10.64 11.07 15.20
CA ILE A 92 9.90 11.53 14.04
C ILE A 92 9.88 13.05 14.13
N ASP A 93 10.41 13.71 13.12
CA ASP A 93 10.35 15.15 13.01
C ASP A 93 8.89 15.59 13.06
N ALA A 94 8.54 16.42 14.04
CA ALA A 94 7.16 16.86 14.26
C ALA A 94 6.56 17.58 13.05
N ASP A 95 7.41 18.09 12.16
CA ASP A 95 7.00 18.76 10.92
C ASP A 95 6.77 17.81 9.75
N SER A 96 7.11 16.51 9.89
CA SER A 96 6.92 15.52 8.83
C SER A 96 5.46 15.08 8.74
N ALA A 97 4.89 15.16 7.54
CA ALA A 97 3.51 14.73 7.28
C ALA A 97 3.38 13.20 7.29
N PHE A 98 4.45 12.49 6.90
CA PHE A 98 4.51 11.01 6.86
C PHE A 98 5.96 10.52 6.83
N ILE A 99 6.13 9.21 6.96
CA ILE A 99 7.42 8.51 6.82
C ILE A 99 7.39 7.66 5.55
N ILE A 100 8.41 7.76 4.70
CA ILE A 100 8.60 6.84 3.57
C ILE A 100 9.43 5.64 4.03
N LEU A 101 8.88 4.45 3.88
CA LEU A 101 9.61 3.19 3.84
C LEU A 101 10.14 3.03 2.41
N ASN A 102 11.39 3.36 2.21
CA ASN A 102 11.96 3.51 0.87
C ASN A 102 12.24 2.16 0.21
N ILE A 103 11.62 1.96 -0.94
CA ILE A 103 11.81 0.80 -1.81
C ILE A 103 12.18 1.32 -3.19
N PRO A 104 13.46 1.25 -3.58
CA PRO A 104 13.90 1.82 -4.85
C PRO A 104 13.25 1.16 -6.07
N CYS A 105 12.88 1.96 -7.04
CA CYS A 105 12.52 1.51 -8.39
C CYS A 105 13.76 1.01 -9.14
N ALA A 106 13.59 0.00 -9.98
CA ALA A 106 14.68 -0.53 -10.80
C ALA A 106 15.11 0.44 -11.92
N VAL A 107 14.16 1.24 -12.39
CA VAL A 107 14.39 2.27 -13.43
C VAL A 107 13.62 3.54 -13.08
N SER A 108 14.06 4.66 -13.66
CA SER A 108 13.42 5.96 -13.47
C SER A 108 11.93 5.91 -13.81
N VAL A 109 11.14 6.63 -13.02
CA VAL A 109 9.68 6.71 -13.17
C VAL A 109 9.30 7.91 -14.03
N VAL A 110 8.39 7.69 -14.98
CA VAL A 110 7.75 8.75 -15.74
C VAL A 110 6.25 8.62 -15.56
N GLY A 111 5.61 9.66 -15.05
CA GLY A 111 4.16 9.67 -14.77
C GLY A 111 3.35 9.26 -16.00
N GLY A 112 2.42 8.31 -15.84
CA GLY A 112 1.58 7.78 -16.91
C GLY A 112 2.26 6.78 -17.87
N GLN A 113 3.56 6.47 -17.68
CA GLN A 113 4.30 5.52 -18.51
C GLN A 113 4.77 4.33 -17.66
N ILE A 114 3.96 3.27 -17.64
CA ILE A 114 4.26 2.06 -16.87
C ILE A 114 5.51 1.38 -17.45
N ASN A 115 6.42 0.98 -16.56
CA ASN A 115 7.58 0.19 -16.90
C ASN A 115 7.60 -1.10 -16.05
N ILE A 116 7.50 -2.26 -16.71
CA ILE A 116 7.45 -3.56 -16.05
C ILE A 116 8.68 -3.87 -15.19
N ALA A 117 9.81 -3.22 -15.44
CA ALA A 117 11.00 -3.35 -14.60
C ALA A 117 10.75 -2.90 -13.14
N ASN A 118 9.79 -1.99 -12.91
CA ASN A 118 9.42 -1.53 -11.58
C ASN A 118 8.38 -2.43 -10.87
N SER A 119 7.86 -3.46 -11.54
CA SER A 119 6.83 -4.34 -10.96
C SER A 119 7.33 -5.11 -9.73
N ALA A 120 8.62 -5.44 -9.66
CA ALA A 120 9.20 -6.06 -8.47
C ALA A 120 9.11 -5.14 -7.24
N MET A 121 9.30 -3.84 -7.41
CA MET A 121 9.11 -2.84 -6.34
C MET A 121 7.65 -2.81 -5.88
N VAL A 122 6.69 -2.87 -6.81
CA VAL A 122 5.25 -2.91 -6.47
C VAL A 122 4.90 -4.17 -5.68
N ALA A 123 5.38 -5.35 -6.09
CA ALA A 123 5.21 -6.59 -5.32
C ALA A 123 5.83 -6.47 -3.93
N ARG A 124 7.02 -5.87 -3.83
CA ARG A 124 7.73 -5.69 -2.55
C ARG A 124 6.97 -4.77 -1.59
N GLN A 125 6.26 -3.75 -2.07
CA GLN A 125 5.37 -2.94 -1.22
C GLN A 125 4.34 -3.81 -0.50
N LEU A 126 3.74 -4.77 -1.22
CA LEU A 126 2.71 -5.67 -0.65
C LEU A 126 3.30 -6.65 0.35
N ASP A 127 4.50 -7.21 0.08
CA ASP A 127 5.20 -8.08 1.01
C ASP A 127 5.51 -7.38 2.33
N ILE A 128 6.05 -6.16 2.27
CA ILE A 128 6.35 -5.35 3.43
C ILE A 128 5.06 -5.02 4.19
N ALA A 129 4.02 -4.62 3.48
CA ALA A 129 2.73 -4.29 4.09
C ALA A 129 2.15 -5.49 4.84
N HIS A 130 2.19 -6.69 4.23
CA HIS A 130 1.75 -7.93 4.88
C HIS A 130 2.56 -8.22 6.15
N GLN A 131 3.89 -8.20 6.06
CA GLN A 131 4.77 -8.49 7.20
C GLN A 131 4.52 -7.53 8.37
N LEU A 132 4.36 -6.22 8.09
CA LEU A 132 4.08 -5.21 9.10
C LEU A 132 2.72 -5.41 9.76
N ALA A 133 1.72 -5.84 9.00
CA ALA A 133 0.38 -6.10 9.52
C ALA A 133 0.33 -7.36 10.38
N VAL A 134 0.93 -8.47 9.92
CA VAL A 134 0.96 -9.73 10.67
C VAL A 134 1.75 -9.61 11.98
N ASN A 135 2.82 -8.81 11.97
CA ASN A 135 3.59 -8.51 13.18
C ASN A 135 2.95 -7.42 14.06
N GLU A 136 1.72 -7.00 13.76
CA GLU A 136 0.98 -5.97 14.48
C GLU A 136 1.74 -4.63 14.63
N THR A 137 2.68 -4.35 13.74
CA THR A 137 3.44 -3.10 13.73
C THR A 137 2.60 -1.94 13.22
N VAL A 138 1.70 -2.20 12.28
CA VAL A 138 0.74 -1.23 11.75
C VAL A 138 -0.69 -1.59 12.15
N ALA A 139 -1.57 -0.58 12.19
CA ALA A 139 -2.98 -0.77 12.55
C ALA A 139 -3.83 -1.24 11.38
N ALA A 140 -3.47 -0.79 10.17
CA ALA A 140 -4.14 -1.15 8.93
C ALA A 140 -3.24 -0.88 7.72
N ILE A 141 -3.55 -1.53 6.61
CA ILE A 141 -2.98 -1.28 5.29
C ILE A 141 -4.02 -0.56 4.44
N ILE A 142 -3.60 0.51 3.78
CA ILE A 142 -4.37 1.26 2.78
C ILE A 142 -3.66 1.06 1.45
N THR A 143 -4.26 0.30 0.54
CA THR A 143 -3.61 -0.04 -0.72
C THR A 143 -3.84 1.03 -1.77
N GLY A 144 -2.75 1.54 -2.36
CA GLY A 144 -2.79 2.37 -3.55
C GLY A 144 -3.07 1.56 -4.82
N PRO A 145 -3.42 2.22 -5.93
CA PRO A 145 -3.73 1.55 -7.18
C PRO A 145 -2.49 0.91 -7.80
N LEU A 146 -2.64 -0.32 -8.29
CA LEU A 146 -1.60 -1.01 -9.06
C LEU A 146 -2.13 -1.44 -10.43
N GLN A 147 -1.22 -1.70 -11.36
CA GLN A 147 -1.55 -2.19 -12.68
C GLN A 147 -1.30 -3.70 -12.75
N LYS A 148 -2.39 -4.50 -12.72
CA LYS A 148 -2.28 -5.97 -12.71
C LYS A 148 -1.54 -6.53 -13.91
N SER A 149 -1.77 -6.00 -15.11
CA SER A 149 -1.09 -6.48 -16.31
C SER A 149 0.42 -6.30 -16.22
N ALA A 150 0.92 -5.20 -15.64
CA ALA A 150 2.35 -4.97 -15.47
C ALA A 150 3.01 -6.02 -14.57
N LEU A 151 2.34 -6.40 -13.46
CA LEU A 151 2.85 -7.46 -12.59
C LEU A 151 2.81 -8.83 -13.27
N ILE A 152 1.75 -9.12 -14.04
CA ILE A 152 1.62 -10.36 -14.83
C ILE A 152 2.73 -10.43 -15.88
N ASP A 153 2.93 -9.36 -16.66
CA ASP A 153 3.93 -9.29 -17.72
C ASP A 153 5.37 -9.38 -17.16
N ALA A 154 5.58 -8.91 -15.92
CA ALA A 154 6.82 -9.07 -15.18
C ALA A 154 7.00 -10.48 -14.59
N GLY A 155 6.02 -11.37 -14.73
CA GLY A 155 6.07 -12.74 -14.20
C GLY A 155 5.89 -12.83 -12.69
N ILE A 156 5.32 -11.82 -12.03
CA ILE A 156 5.03 -11.85 -10.59
C ILE A 156 3.95 -12.88 -10.31
N LYS A 157 4.23 -13.77 -9.36
CA LYS A 157 3.35 -14.88 -8.96
C LYS A 157 2.90 -14.77 -7.52
N LEU A 158 1.78 -15.40 -7.25
CA LEU A 158 1.29 -15.66 -5.89
C LEU A 158 2.01 -16.87 -5.28
N LEU A 159 1.80 -17.16 -4.00
CA LEU A 159 2.47 -18.26 -3.28
C LEU A 159 2.17 -19.64 -3.88
N ASP A 160 0.98 -19.85 -4.44
CA ASP A 160 0.57 -21.08 -5.10
C ASP A 160 1.17 -21.25 -6.51
N GLY A 161 1.96 -20.26 -6.96
CA GLY A 161 2.59 -20.25 -8.29
C GLY A 161 1.69 -19.73 -9.41
N THR A 162 0.44 -19.37 -9.13
CA THR A 162 -0.44 -18.71 -10.11
C THR A 162 0.02 -17.26 -10.35
N MET A 163 -0.40 -16.68 -11.48
CA MET A 163 -0.09 -15.28 -11.78
C MET A 163 -0.79 -14.35 -10.82
N PHE A 164 -0.16 -13.20 -10.55
CA PHE A 164 -0.74 -12.17 -9.69
C PHE A 164 -2.15 -11.76 -10.16
N SER A 165 -3.14 -11.84 -9.28
CA SER A 165 -4.55 -11.56 -9.58
C SER A 165 -5.11 -10.30 -8.90
N GLY A 166 -4.49 -9.88 -7.81
CA GLY A 166 -4.86 -8.65 -7.10
C GLY A 166 -4.43 -8.64 -5.63
N HIS A 167 -4.71 -7.53 -4.96
CA HIS A 167 -4.39 -7.35 -3.53
C HIS A 167 -5.08 -8.41 -2.65
N THR A 168 -6.34 -8.69 -2.93
CA THR A 168 -7.18 -9.59 -2.12
C THR A 168 -6.60 -11.00 -2.07
N GLU A 169 -6.31 -11.56 -3.23
CA GLU A 169 -5.75 -12.90 -3.38
C GLU A 169 -4.33 -12.96 -2.84
N PHE A 170 -3.54 -11.89 -3.09
CA PHE A 170 -2.19 -11.78 -2.53
C PHE A 170 -2.21 -11.86 -1.00
N PHE A 171 -2.97 -10.99 -0.33
CA PHE A 171 -3.02 -10.98 1.13
C PHE A 171 -3.68 -12.24 1.71
N MET A 172 -4.67 -12.83 1.03
CA MET A 172 -5.28 -14.08 1.42
C MET A 172 -4.24 -15.22 1.48
N GLN A 173 -3.48 -15.40 0.40
CA GLN A 173 -2.46 -16.46 0.33
C GLN A 173 -1.30 -16.20 1.30
N GLN A 174 -0.79 -14.96 1.37
CA GLN A 174 0.28 -14.60 2.30
C GLN A 174 -0.11 -14.82 3.78
N SER A 175 -1.38 -14.66 4.10
CA SER A 175 -1.91 -14.88 5.46
C SER A 175 -2.26 -16.35 5.74
N GLY A 176 -2.11 -17.26 4.77
CA GLY A 176 -2.50 -18.67 4.90
C GLY A 176 -4.00 -18.86 5.13
N CYS A 177 -4.83 -17.94 4.62
CA CYS A 177 -6.28 -18.01 4.76
C CYS A 177 -6.91 -18.67 3.54
N ASP A 178 -7.84 -19.59 3.76
CA ASP A 178 -8.58 -20.27 2.68
C ASP A 178 -9.69 -19.39 2.09
N LYS A 179 -10.14 -18.38 2.85
CA LYS A 179 -11.26 -17.52 2.47
C LYS A 179 -11.04 -16.08 2.95
N VAL A 180 -11.43 -15.14 2.10
CA VAL A 180 -11.51 -13.72 2.41
C VAL A 180 -12.88 -13.19 2.01
N VAL A 181 -13.41 -12.26 2.81
CA VAL A 181 -14.70 -11.64 2.55
C VAL A 181 -14.52 -10.16 2.26
N MET A 182 -14.95 -9.75 1.05
CA MET A 182 -14.98 -8.33 0.70
C MET A 182 -16.12 -7.64 1.44
N MET A 183 -15.83 -6.50 2.05
CA MET A 183 -16.83 -5.67 2.73
C MET A 183 -16.82 -4.25 2.16
N LEU A 184 -17.98 -3.78 1.80
CA LEU A 184 -18.24 -2.36 1.52
C LEU A 184 -18.79 -1.72 2.80
N ALA A 185 -18.19 -0.64 3.25
CA ALA A 185 -18.56 -0.02 4.52
C ALA A 185 -18.61 1.51 4.40
N ASN A 186 -19.59 2.10 5.06
CA ASN A 186 -19.64 3.53 5.36
C ASN A 186 -20.17 3.72 6.80
N GLN A 187 -20.41 4.97 7.20
CA GLN A 187 -20.90 5.24 8.56
C GLN A 187 -22.30 4.67 8.84
N ALA A 188 -23.13 4.51 7.82
CA ALA A 188 -24.52 4.07 7.97
C ALA A 188 -24.69 2.55 7.77
N MET A 189 -23.85 1.91 6.93
CA MET A 189 -24.07 0.52 6.52
C MET A 189 -22.74 -0.20 6.25
N LYS A 190 -22.74 -1.51 6.55
CA LYS A 190 -21.69 -2.45 6.16
C LYS A 190 -22.31 -3.60 5.38
N VAL A 191 -21.77 -3.90 4.21
CA VAL A 191 -22.24 -4.99 3.34
C VAL A 191 -21.08 -5.94 3.07
N ALA A 192 -21.16 -7.16 3.59
CA ALA A 192 -20.24 -8.25 3.29
C ALA A 192 -20.75 -9.01 2.07
N LEU A 193 -19.86 -9.30 1.12
CA LEU A 193 -20.21 -9.95 -0.14
C LEU A 193 -19.99 -11.45 -0.03
N VAL A 194 -21.05 -12.25 -0.28
CA VAL A 194 -20.96 -13.72 -0.34
C VAL A 194 -20.25 -14.16 -1.62
N THR A 195 -20.46 -13.43 -2.70
CA THR A 195 -19.84 -13.71 -4.01
C THR A 195 -19.26 -12.45 -4.63
N THR A 196 -18.14 -12.59 -5.38
CA THR A 196 -17.52 -11.52 -6.15
C THR A 196 -17.14 -12.06 -7.54
N HIS A 197 -17.26 -11.21 -8.58
CA HIS A 197 -16.80 -11.50 -9.94
C HIS A 197 -17.36 -12.78 -10.60
N LEU A 198 -18.56 -13.23 -10.19
CA LEU A 198 -19.26 -14.34 -10.83
C LEU A 198 -20.26 -13.84 -11.89
N ALA A 199 -20.45 -14.64 -12.94
CA ALA A 199 -21.53 -14.41 -13.87
C ALA A 199 -22.89 -14.57 -13.14
N LEU A 200 -23.88 -13.73 -13.46
CA LEU A 200 -25.17 -13.70 -12.77
C LEU A 200 -25.85 -15.08 -12.71
N LYS A 201 -25.73 -15.87 -13.79
CA LYS A 201 -26.27 -17.23 -13.88
C LYS A 201 -25.69 -18.23 -12.89
N ASP A 202 -24.45 -17.99 -12.41
CA ASP A 202 -23.71 -18.91 -11.55
C ASP A 202 -23.85 -18.54 -10.06
N ILE A 203 -24.40 -17.36 -9.74
CA ILE A 203 -24.60 -16.88 -8.37
C ILE A 203 -25.45 -17.83 -7.52
N PRO A 204 -26.63 -18.34 -7.98
CA PRO A 204 -27.45 -19.22 -7.14
C PRO A 204 -26.72 -20.49 -6.68
N ALA A 205 -25.85 -21.04 -7.51
CA ALA A 205 -25.08 -22.24 -7.17
C ALA A 205 -23.92 -21.95 -6.18
N ALA A 206 -23.43 -20.71 -6.15
CA ALA A 206 -22.36 -20.28 -5.27
C ALA A 206 -22.86 -19.87 -3.87
N ILE A 207 -24.15 -19.65 -3.68
CA ILE A 207 -24.72 -19.35 -2.35
C ILE A 207 -24.99 -20.67 -1.62
N THR A 208 -24.07 -21.04 -0.74
CA THR A 208 -24.15 -22.24 0.09
C THR A 208 -24.06 -21.86 1.57
N ALA A 209 -24.45 -22.79 2.47
CA ALA A 209 -24.33 -22.56 3.90
C ALA A 209 -22.89 -22.26 4.36
N ASP A 210 -21.91 -22.85 3.68
CA ASP A 210 -20.48 -22.63 3.99
C ASP A 210 -19.97 -21.26 3.48
N ASN A 211 -20.68 -20.63 2.54
CA ASN A 211 -20.31 -19.34 1.98
C ASN A 211 -21.04 -18.15 2.61
N VAL A 212 -22.08 -18.41 3.40
CA VAL A 212 -22.84 -17.40 4.12
C VAL A 212 -22.44 -17.38 5.58
#